data_b715da3a9e0b5e4bed5270619770cb2d
#
_entry.id   b715da3a9e0b5e4bed5270619770cb2d
#
_cell.length_a   1.000
_cell.length_b   1.000
_cell.length_c   1.000
_cell.angle_alpha   90.00
_cell.angle_beta   90.00
_cell.angle_gamma   90.00
#
_symmetry.space_group_name_H-M   'P 1'
#
loop_
_entity.id
_entity.type
_entity.pdbx_description
1 polymer ?
#
loop_
_entity_poly.entity_id
_entity_poly.type
_entity_poly.pdbx_seq_one_letter_code
_entity_poly.pdbx_strand_id
1 'polypeptide(L)' 'MLNLPPIPLKLLETLLRASPRVVKRGELERAVWGDQPPDSDALRAHMHVLRHALEVDGAPPLIHTLRGIGYRLAAEH' A
#
# COMPACT_ATOMS: atom_id res chain seq x y z
N MET A 1 1.26 17.91 4.21
CA MET A 1 2.20 16.80 4.43
C MET A 1 1.47 15.63 5.08
N LEU A 2 1.66 14.46 4.54
CA LEU A 2 1.04 13.27 5.11
C LEU A 2 1.75 12.87 6.40
N ASN A 3 0.95 12.57 7.41
CA ASN A 3 1.47 12.17 8.71
C ASN A 3 1.17 10.69 8.92
N LEU A 4 2.01 9.84 8.32
CA LEU A 4 1.79 8.41 8.31
C LEU A 4 2.66 7.69 9.33
N PRO A 5 2.12 6.64 9.97
CA PRO A 5 2.95 5.74 10.76
C PRO A 5 4.03 5.09 9.89
N PRO A 6 5.09 4.55 10.49
CA PRO A 6 6.22 4.01 9.71
C PRO A 6 5.87 2.92 8.70
N ILE A 7 5.00 1.98 9.05
CA ILE A 7 4.69 0.88 8.14
C ILE A 7 3.87 1.35 6.94
N PRO A 8 2.76 2.08 7.12
CA PRO A 8 2.06 2.65 5.98
C PRO A 8 2.94 3.52 5.09
N LEU A 9 3.88 4.26 5.69
CA LEU A 9 4.80 5.08 4.90
C LEU A 9 5.69 4.22 4.01
N LYS A 10 6.21 3.12 4.54
CA LYS A 10 7.03 2.20 3.74
C LYS A 10 6.23 1.57 2.62
N LEU A 11 4.96 1.26 2.87
CA LEU A 11 4.10 0.72 1.82
C LEU A 11 3.91 1.74 0.71
N LEU A 12 3.67 2.99 1.08
CA LEU A 12 3.53 4.06 0.09
C LEU A 12 4.80 4.21 -0.74
N GLU A 13 5.95 4.24 -0.10
CA GLU A 13 7.21 4.36 -0.82
C GLU A 13 7.43 3.22 -1.80
N THR A 14 7.11 2.00 -1.37
CA THR A 14 7.28 0.83 -2.22
C THR A 14 6.37 0.91 -3.44
N LEU A 15 5.12 1.30 -3.22
CA LEU A 15 4.15 1.43 -4.31
C LEU A 15 4.54 2.56 -5.26
N LEU A 16 5.03 3.67 -4.74
CA LEU A 16 5.45 4.80 -5.57
C LEU A 16 6.60 4.43 -6.50
N ARG A 17 7.56 3.66 -5.98
CA ARG A 17 8.70 3.23 -6.80
C ARG A 17 8.29 2.31 -7.93
N ALA A 18 7.23 1.54 -7.72
CA ALA A 18 6.76 0.59 -8.70
C ALA A 18 5.66 1.14 -9.59
N SER A 19 5.05 2.27 -9.18
CA SER A 19 3.89 2.83 -9.89
C SER A 19 4.15 3.01 -11.39
N PRO A 20 3.21 2.69 -12.24
CA PRO A 20 1.87 2.15 -11.98
C PRO A 20 1.83 0.62 -11.94
N ARG A 21 2.96 -0.04 -11.83
CA ARG A 21 3.06 -1.50 -11.85
C ARG A 21 2.42 -2.10 -10.60
N VAL A 22 1.83 -3.26 -10.77
CA VAL A 22 1.28 -4.02 -9.65
C VAL A 22 2.42 -4.57 -8.80
N VAL A 23 2.31 -4.39 -7.49
CA VAL A 23 3.24 -4.99 -6.54
C VAL A 23 2.52 -6.13 -5.85
N LYS A 24 3.08 -7.31 -5.94
CA LYS A 24 2.49 -8.50 -5.35
C LYS A 24 2.50 -8.37 -3.83
N ARG A 25 1.51 -9.01 -3.21
CA ARG A 25 1.39 -8.99 -1.76
C ARG A 25 2.69 -9.41 -1.07
N GLY A 26 3.29 -10.52 -1.54
CA GLY A 26 4.55 -10.99 -0.96
C GLY A 26 5.69 -10.00 -1.12
N GLU A 27 5.72 -9.27 -2.23
CA GLU A 27 6.72 -8.25 -2.45
C GLU A 27 6.58 -7.12 -1.43
N LEU A 28 5.34 -6.70 -1.18
CA LEU A 28 5.08 -5.65 -0.20
C LEU A 28 5.49 -6.08 1.20
N GLU A 29 5.12 -7.30 1.56
CA GLU A 29 5.47 -7.84 2.88
C GLU A 29 6.98 -7.91 3.05
N ARG A 30 7.67 -8.36 2.04
CA ARG A 30 9.12 -8.48 2.09
C ARG A 30 9.79 -7.10 2.18
N ALA A 31 9.27 -6.13 1.43
CA ALA A 31 9.83 -4.79 1.44
C ALA A 31 9.70 -4.12 2.80
N VAL A 32 8.64 -4.44 3.53
CA VAL A 32 8.32 -3.79 4.80
C VAL A 32 8.89 -4.56 5.99
N TRP A 33 8.77 -5.87 5.98
CA TRP A 33 9.15 -6.72 7.12
C TRP A 33 10.29 -7.68 6.85
N GLY A 34 10.80 -7.70 5.65
CA GLY A 34 11.87 -8.63 5.30
C GLY A 34 11.38 -10.06 5.34
N ASP A 35 12.15 -10.92 6.00
CA ASP A 35 11.84 -12.35 6.05
C ASP A 35 10.86 -12.74 7.15
N GLN A 36 10.41 -11.77 7.95
CA GLN A 36 9.56 -12.07 9.09
C GLN A 36 8.29 -11.23 9.08
N PRO A 37 7.39 -11.48 8.12
CA PRO A 37 6.13 -10.77 8.12
C PRO A 37 5.27 -11.21 9.30
N PRO A 38 4.48 -10.29 9.86
CA PRO A 38 3.53 -10.66 10.91
C PRO A 38 2.34 -11.40 10.30
N ASP A 39 1.23 -11.45 11.03
CA ASP A 39 0.02 -12.10 10.56
C ASP A 39 -0.38 -11.64 9.16
N SER A 40 -1.05 -12.52 8.45
CA SER A 40 -1.49 -12.22 7.09
C SER A 40 -2.41 -11.00 7.01
N ASP A 41 -3.08 -10.66 8.11
CA ASP A 41 -3.97 -9.50 8.12
C ASP A 41 -3.26 -8.18 8.39
N ALA A 42 -1.99 -8.21 8.79
CA ALA A 42 -1.26 -6.99 9.12
C ALA A 42 -1.10 -6.08 7.90
N LEU A 43 -0.78 -6.67 6.75
CA LEU A 43 -0.63 -5.88 5.52
C LEU A 43 -1.94 -5.17 5.19
N ARG A 44 -3.05 -5.90 5.29
CA ARG A 44 -4.36 -5.33 4.99
C ARG A 44 -4.68 -4.18 5.93
N ALA A 45 -4.39 -4.35 7.22
CA ALA A 45 -4.65 -3.31 8.20
C ALA A 45 -3.86 -2.04 7.92
N HIS A 46 -2.57 -2.18 7.62
CA HIS A 46 -1.73 -1.03 7.31
C HIS A 46 -2.10 -0.40 5.98
N MET A 47 -2.51 -1.22 5.03
CA MET A 47 -2.97 -0.72 3.73
C MET A 47 -4.25 0.11 3.90
N HIS A 48 -5.12 -0.30 4.83
CA HIS A 48 -6.33 0.45 5.12
C HIS A 48 -5.99 1.85 5.67
N VAL A 49 -5.02 1.92 6.57
CA VAL A 49 -4.59 3.20 7.13
C VAL A 49 -4.02 4.09 6.03
N LEU A 50 -3.19 3.52 5.17
CA LEU A 50 -2.58 4.27 4.07
C LEU A 50 -3.65 4.79 3.11
N ARG A 51 -4.58 3.91 2.73
CA ARG A 51 -5.65 4.28 1.82
C ARG A 51 -6.50 5.41 2.39
N HIS A 52 -6.81 5.33 3.67
CA HIS A 52 -7.61 6.36 4.33
C HIS A 52 -6.90 7.71 4.30
N ALA A 53 -5.59 7.71 4.51
CA ALA A 53 -4.82 8.94 4.51
C ALA A 53 -4.75 9.59 3.12
N LEU A 54 -4.78 8.79 2.07
CA LEU A 54 -4.70 9.29 0.71
C LEU A 54 -6.05 9.70 0.13
N GLU A 55 -7.15 9.18 0.66
CA GLU A 55 -8.47 9.45 0.11
C GLU A 55 -9.24 10.47 0.94
N VAL A 56 -8.55 11.55 1.34
CA VAL A 56 -9.19 12.61 2.10
C VAL A 56 -9.92 13.57 1.17
N ASP A 57 -10.95 14.21 1.69
CA ASP A 57 -11.70 15.26 0.99
C ASP A 57 -12.27 14.79 -0.35
N GLY A 58 -12.65 13.52 -0.41
CA GLY A 58 -13.28 13.00 -1.61
C GLY A 58 -12.33 12.78 -2.78
N ALA A 59 -11.03 12.76 -2.53
CA ALA A 59 -10.06 12.50 -3.59
C ALA A 59 -10.31 11.10 -4.19
N PRO A 60 -10.05 10.93 -5.49
CA PRO A 60 -10.23 9.64 -6.11
C PRO A 60 -9.23 8.62 -5.56
N PRO A 61 -9.58 7.33 -5.54
CA PRO A 61 -8.67 6.31 -5.03
C PRO A 61 -7.41 6.22 -5.87
N LEU A 62 -6.27 6.20 -5.21
CA LEU A 62 -4.97 6.06 -5.86
C LEU A 62 -4.45 4.64 -5.75
N ILE A 63 -4.87 3.93 -4.71
CA ILE A 63 -4.42 2.55 -4.48
C ILE A 63 -5.53 1.60 -4.94
N HIS A 64 -5.18 0.70 -5.84
CA HIS A 64 -6.11 -0.26 -6.40
C HIS A 64 -5.74 -1.65 -5.92
N THR A 65 -6.73 -2.37 -5.41
CA THR A 65 -6.55 -3.74 -4.95
C THR A 65 -6.85 -4.69 -6.10
N LEU A 66 -5.90 -5.57 -6.40
CA LEU A 66 -6.12 -6.63 -7.38
C LEU A 66 -6.22 -7.94 -6.60
N ARG A 67 -7.45 -8.43 -6.49
CA ARG A 67 -7.75 -9.60 -5.68
C ARG A 67 -6.86 -10.79 -6.05
N GLY A 68 -6.26 -11.37 -5.02
CA GLY A 68 -5.42 -12.54 -5.20
C GLY A 68 -4.05 -12.25 -5.82
N ILE A 69 -3.78 -10.99 -6.16
CA ILE A 69 -2.52 -10.62 -6.81
C ILE A 69 -1.73 -9.64 -5.95
N GLY A 70 -2.28 -8.45 -5.74
CA GLY A 70 -1.56 -7.44 -4.98
C GLY A 70 -2.21 -6.08 -5.08
N TYR A 71 -1.40 -5.06 -5.11
CA TYR A 71 -1.85 -3.67 -5.11
C TYR A 71 -1.06 -2.87 -6.14
N ARG A 72 -1.66 -1.79 -6.62
CA ARG A 72 -0.95 -0.85 -7.47
C ARG A 72 -1.34 0.57 -7.13
N LEU A 73 -0.41 1.47 -7.33
CA LEU A 73 -0.65 2.89 -7.12
C LEU A 73 -0.67 3.56 -8.49
N ALA A 74 -1.78 4.18 -8.82
CA ALA A 74 -1.92 4.87 -10.09
C ALA A 74 -3.06 5.87 -10.03
N ALA A 75 -2.83 7.02 -10.63
CA ALA A 75 -3.87 8.03 -10.76
C ALA A 75 -4.66 7.70 -12.03
N GLU A 76 -5.81 7.09 -11.86
CA GLU A 76 -6.66 6.70 -12.97
C GLU A 76 -7.93 7.55 -13.01
N HIS A 77 -8.37 7.78 -14.20
CA HIS A 77 -9.58 8.55 -14.43
C HIS A 77 -10.76 7.67 -14.83
#